data_93b86e5e38fe9138ae35d0443d346980
#
_entry.id   93b86e5e38fe9138ae35d0443d346980
#
_cell.length_a   1.000
_cell.length_b   1.000
_cell.length_c   1.000
_cell.angle_alpha   90.00
_cell.angle_beta   90.00
_cell.angle_gamma   90.00
#
_symmetry.space_group_name_H-M   'P 1'
#
loop_
_entity.id
_entity.type
_entity.pdbx_description
1 polymer ?
#
loop_
_entity_poly.entity_id
_entity_poly.type
_entity_poly.pdbx_seq_one_letter_code
_entity_poly.pdbx_strand_id
1 'polypeptide(L)'
;NAPDSAVGKYIYSWVRYQGKIYRGQEAAEVLVSSQLHGIKMALDAGLSLKVNTVLIPGVNDTHLMRLALLLRETGVGLMNIMPLVPSGRMKDYRAPTCDELRRARQACEAIIPQFYRCQQCRADVVYLP
;
A
#
# COMPACT_ATOMS: atom_id res chain seq x y z
N ASN A 1 0.57 -0.46 -1.86
CA ASN A 1 1.76 -1.14 -1.32
C ASN A 1 2.94 -1.10 -2.30
N ALA A 2 2.70 -0.76 -3.57
CA ALA A 2 3.73 -0.70 -4.60
C ALA A 2 3.56 0.55 -5.45
N PRO A 3 4.67 1.24 -5.84
CA PRO A 3 4.61 2.38 -6.73
C PRO A 3 4.40 1.97 -8.20
N ASP A 4 4.75 0.74 -8.53
CA ASP A 4 4.67 0.18 -9.88
C ASP A 4 4.58 -1.36 -9.89
N SER A 5 4.47 -1.94 -11.09
CA SER A 5 4.37 -3.39 -11.28
C SER A 5 5.66 -4.15 -10.98
N ALA A 6 6.83 -3.51 -11.09
CA ALA A 6 8.11 -4.15 -10.80
C ALA A 6 8.24 -4.55 -9.34
N VAL A 7 7.69 -3.74 -8.43
CA VAL A 7 7.57 -4.07 -6.99
C VAL A 7 6.31 -4.89 -6.73
N GLY A 8 5.20 -4.54 -7.37
CA GLY A 8 3.90 -5.16 -7.17
C GLY A 8 3.86 -6.66 -7.44
N LYS A 9 4.65 -7.16 -8.41
CA LYS A 9 4.72 -8.59 -8.74
C LYS A 9 5.17 -9.49 -7.59
N TYR A 10 5.91 -8.95 -6.62
CA TYR A 10 6.33 -9.68 -5.41
C TYR A 10 5.28 -9.65 -4.29
N ILE A 11 4.29 -8.77 -4.41
CA ILE A 11 3.23 -8.57 -3.41
C ILE A 11 1.93 -9.26 -3.83
N TYR A 12 1.56 -9.13 -5.11
CA TYR A 12 0.28 -9.59 -5.64
C TYR A 12 0.44 -10.90 -6.43
N SER A 13 -0.13 -11.97 -5.91
CA SER A 13 -0.01 -13.29 -6.54
C SER A 13 -0.85 -13.42 -7.80
N TRP A 14 -2.06 -12.87 -7.78
CA TRP A 14 -3.00 -12.85 -8.90
C TRP A 14 -4.08 -11.79 -8.67
N VAL A 15 -4.69 -11.35 -9.74
CA VAL A 15 -5.80 -10.40 -9.74
C VAL A 15 -6.86 -10.89 -10.71
N ARG A 16 -8.13 -10.84 -10.31
CA ARG A 16 -9.26 -11.03 -11.20
C ARG A 16 -9.81 -9.65 -11.59
N TYR A 17 -9.83 -9.37 -12.88
CA TYR A 17 -10.35 -8.11 -13.40
C TYR A 17 -11.15 -8.39 -14.68
N GLN A 18 -12.38 -7.88 -14.75
CA GLN A 18 -13.30 -8.08 -15.87
C GLN A 18 -13.43 -9.57 -16.32
N GLY A 19 -13.57 -10.47 -15.35
CA GLY A 19 -13.72 -11.91 -15.59
C GLY A 19 -12.43 -12.67 -15.92
N LYS A 20 -11.32 -11.98 -16.22
CA LYS A 20 -10.02 -12.59 -16.52
C LYS A 20 -9.11 -12.61 -15.29
N ILE A 21 -8.31 -13.67 -15.15
CA ILE A 21 -7.28 -13.81 -14.11
C ILE A 21 -5.92 -13.44 -14.69
N TYR A 22 -5.25 -12.50 -14.02
CA TYR A 22 -3.89 -12.05 -14.31
C TYR A 22 -2.94 -12.57 -13.22
N ARG A 23 -1.67 -12.80 -13.56
CA ARG A 23 -0.63 -13.30 -12.64
C ARG A 23 0.67 -12.53 -12.81
N GLY A 24 1.55 -12.60 -11.79
CA GLY A 24 2.87 -11.98 -11.83
C GLY A 24 2.82 -10.48 -12.13
N GLN A 25 3.63 -10.03 -13.06
CA GLN A 25 3.76 -8.61 -13.40
C GLN A 25 2.46 -8.04 -14.00
N GLU A 26 1.77 -8.79 -14.88
CA GLU A 26 0.48 -8.35 -15.44
C GLU A 26 -0.57 -8.11 -14.35
N ALA A 27 -0.63 -8.97 -13.32
CA ALA A 27 -1.52 -8.78 -12.19
C ALA A 27 -1.22 -7.48 -11.45
N ALA A 28 0.06 -7.19 -11.24
CA ALA A 28 0.49 -5.95 -10.58
C ALA A 28 0.17 -4.72 -11.44
N GLU A 29 0.37 -4.77 -12.76
CA GLU A 29 0.03 -3.69 -13.69
C GLU A 29 -1.46 -3.36 -13.65
N VAL A 30 -2.31 -4.37 -13.80
CA VAL A 30 -3.77 -4.20 -13.75
C VAL A 30 -4.20 -3.61 -12.42
N LEU A 31 -3.67 -4.12 -11.31
CA LEU A 31 -4.07 -3.67 -9.98
C LEU A 31 -3.61 -2.23 -9.70
N VAL A 32 -2.33 -1.93 -9.92
CA VAL A 32 -1.77 -0.58 -9.65
C VAL A 32 -2.44 0.46 -10.53
N SER A 33 -2.63 0.17 -11.83
CA SER A 33 -3.34 1.09 -12.75
C SER A 33 -4.77 1.33 -12.30
N SER A 34 -5.50 0.28 -11.90
CA SER A 34 -6.88 0.41 -11.42
C SER A 34 -6.97 1.20 -10.12
N GLN A 35 -6.01 1.00 -9.20
CA GLN A 35 -5.95 1.76 -7.95
C GLN A 35 -5.69 3.24 -8.19
N LEU A 36 -4.71 3.58 -9.04
CA LEU A 36 -4.39 4.97 -9.37
C LEU A 36 -5.55 5.66 -10.09
N HIS A 37 -6.21 4.96 -11.02
CA HIS A 37 -7.40 5.47 -11.68
C HIS A 37 -8.54 5.74 -10.68
N GLY A 38 -8.81 4.80 -9.77
CA GLY A 38 -9.83 4.97 -8.73
C GLY A 38 -9.51 6.11 -7.75
N ILE A 39 -8.23 6.27 -7.36
CA ILE A 39 -7.78 7.41 -6.55
C ILE A 39 -8.08 8.72 -7.26
N LYS A 40 -7.72 8.83 -8.53
CA LYS A 40 -7.97 10.04 -9.32
C LYS A 40 -9.46 10.36 -9.42
N MET A 41 -10.28 9.37 -9.77
CA MET A 41 -11.74 9.55 -9.84
C MET A 41 -12.34 10.04 -8.51
N ALA A 42 -11.88 9.48 -7.38
CA ALA A 42 -12.38 9.86 -6.07
C ALA A 42 -11.97 11.30 -5.70
N LEU A 43 -10.73 11.70 -6.03
CA LEU A 43 -10.26 13.07 -5.83
C LEU A 43 -11.01 14.07 -6.73
N ASP A 44 -11.22 13.74 -8.00
CA ASP A 44 -12.00 14.56 -8.95
C ASP A 44 -13.46 14.73 -8.47
N ALA A 45 -13.98 13.77 -7.73
CA ALA A 45 -15.29 13.85 -7.06
C ALA A 45 -15.27 14.62 -5.72
N GLY A 46 -14.14 15.22 -5.33
CA GLY A 46 -14.00 16.03 -4.11
C GLY A 46 -13.82 15.23 -2.82
N LEU A 47 -13.52 13.93 -2.91
CA LEU A 47 -13.31 13.10 -1.72
C LEU A 47 -11.89 13.29 -1.14
N SER A 48 -11.80 13.33 0.19
CA SER A 48 -10.53 13.26 0.89
C SER A 48 -10.08 11.82 1.04
N LEU A 49 -8.86 11.51 0.63
CA LEU A 49 -8.35 10.13 0.61
C LEU A 49 -7.21 9.93 1.61
N LYS A 50 -7.27 8.77 2.28
CA LYS A 50 -6.16 8.18 3.03
C LYS A 50 -5.76 6.87 2.36
N VAL A 51 -4.47 6.71 2.03
CA VAL A 51 -3.95 5.48 1.44
C VAL A 51 -3.21 4.66 2.49
N ASN A 52 -3.67 3.43 2.73
CA ASN A 52 -3.01 2.48 3.59
C ASN A 52 -1.95 1.71 2.80
N THR A 53 -0.74 1.62 3.36
CA THR A 53 0.40 0.93 2.77
C THR A 53 1.05 0.01 3.78
N VAL A 54 1.18 -1.27 3.46
CA VAL A 54 1.88 -2.24 4.31
C VAL A 54 3.36 -2.18 4.02
N LEU A 55 4.18 -2.00 5.05
CA LEU A 55 5.65 -2.12 4.99
C LEU A 55 6.03 -3.60 5.03
N ILE A 56 6.69 -4.07 3.97
CA ILE A 56 7.16 -5.45 3.80
C ILE A 56 8.69 -5.40 3.65
N PRO A 57 9.45 -5.68 4.72
CA PRO A 57 10.91 -5.61 4.70
C PRO A 57 11.52 -6.50 3.61
N GLY A 58 12.47 -5.95 2.85
CA GLY A 58 13.13 -6.62 1.73
C GLY A 58 12.30 -6.66 0.44
N VAL A 59 11.09 -6.10 0.44
CA VAL A 59 10.22 -6.05 -0.76
C VAL A 59 9.91 -4.63 -1.18
N ASN A 60 9.33 -3.81 -0.30
CA ASN A 60 8.93 -2.46 -0.64
C ASN A 60 9.51 -1.37 0.27
N ASP A 61 10.31 -1.72 1.25
CA ASP A 61 10.92 -0.80 2.22
C ASP A 61 11.73 0.33 1.55
N THR A 62 12.49 0.02 0.51
CA THR A 62 13.26 1.00 -0.27
C THR A 62 12.41 1.79 -1.27
N HIS A 63 11.15 1.43 -1.46
CA HIS A 63 10.25 2.03 -2.46
C HIS A 63 9.15 2.92 -1.86
N LEU A 64 9.05 3.01 -0.52
CA LEU A 64 7.98 3.76 0.15
C LEU A 64 8.05 5.25 -0.12
N MET A 65 9.23 5.85 -0.19
CA MET A 65 9.37 7.28 -0.51
C MET A 65 8.90 7.57 -1.94
N ARG A 66 9.21 6.71 -2.89
CA ARG A 66 8.73 6.84 -4.27
C ARG A 66 7.20 6.69 -4.34
N LEU A 67 6.63 5.78 -3.57
CA LEU A 67 5.18 5.65 -3.46
C LEU A 67 4.55 6.91 -2.82
N ALA A 68 5.16 7.44 -1.77
CA ALA A 68 4.71 8.68 -1.13
C ALA A 68 4.71 9.88 -2.09
N LEU A 69 5.75 10.02 -2.91
CA LEU A 69 5.82 11.04 -3.97
C LEU A 69 4.69 10.88 -4.99
N LEU A 70 4.50 9.67 -5.51
CA LEU A 70 3.44 9.36 -6.46
C LEU A 70 2.05 9.69 -5.89
N LEU A 71 1.78 9.33 -4.64
CA LEU A 71 0.52 9.63 -3.98
C LEU A 71 0.30 11.14 -3.80
N ARG A 72 1.33 11.86 -3.37
CA ARG A 72 1.27 13.33 -3.24
C ARG A 72 1.03 14.01 -4.59
N GLU A 73 1.75 13.63 -5.63
CA GLU A 73 1.58 14.15 -6.99
C GLU A 73 0.19 13.87 -7.56
N THR A 74 -0.41 12.75 -7.17
CA THR A 74 -1.79 12.39 -7.53
C THR A 74 -2.83 13.22 -6.76
N GLY A 75 -2.45 13.87 -5.65
CA GLY A 75 -3.35 14.71 -4.82
C GLY A 75 -3.83 14.02 -3.54
N VAL A 76 -3.31 12.85 -3.19
CA VAL A 76 -3.64 12.19 -1.93
C VAL A 76 -3.09 13.00 -0.75
N GLY A 77 -3.95 13.31 0.21
CA GLY A 77 -3.61 14.16 1.36
C GLY A 77 -3.01 13.42 2.57
N LEU A 78 -3.16 12.10 2.65
CA LEU A 78 -2.78 11.34 3.84
C LEU A 78 -2.34 9.92 3.50
N MET A 79 -1.21 9.48 4.06
CA MET A 79 -0.70 8.12 3.94
C MET A 79 -0.64 7.46 5.32
N ASN A 80 -0.87 6.16 5.37
CA ASN A 80 -0.72 5.36 6.59
C ASN A 80 0.16 4.15 6.30
N ILE A 81 1.36 4.13 6.83
CA ILE A 81 2.26 2.98 6.73
C ILE A 81 2.01 2.05 7.92
N MET A 82 1.65 0.81 7.63
CA MET A 82 1.33 -0.22 8.61
C MET A 82 2.34 -1.36 8.54
N PRO A 83 2.62 -2.04 9.67
CA PRO A 83 3.50 -3.21 9.64
C PRO A 83 2.84 -4.38 8.93
N LEU A 84 3.63 -5.19 8.23
CA LEU A 84 3.20 -6.50 7.78
C LEU A 84 2.86 -7.38 8.98
N VAL A 85 1.70 -8.03 8.93
CA VAL A 85 1.36 -9.19 9.78
C VAL A 85 1.56 -10.43 8.91
N PRO A 86 2.61 -11.24 9.16
CA PRO A 86 2.90 -12.41 8.35
C PRO A 86 1.73 -13.41 8.37
N SER A 87 1.13 -13.66 7.21
CA SER A 87 0.03 -14.61 7.08
C SER A 87 -0.13 -15.08 5.63
N GLY A 88 -0.84 -16.17 5.41
CA GLY A 88 -1.12 -16.72 4.09
C GLY A 88 0.17 -16.92 3.28
N ARG A 89 0.26 -16.32 2.10
CA ARG A 89 1.44 -16.40 1.23
C ARG A 89 2.61 -15.53 1.70
N MET A 90 2.38 -14.62 2.64
CA MET A 90 3.42 -13.80 3.28
C MET A 90 3.88 -14.36 4.63
N LYS A 91 3.51 -15.60 4.98
CA LYS A 91 3.84 -16.23 6.27
C LYS A 91 5.35 -16.35 6.54
N ASP A 92 6.14 -16.50 5.47
CA ASP A 92 7.58 -16.68 5.55
C ASP A 92 8.37 -15.33 5.51
N TYR A 93 7.64 -14.22 5.35
CA TYR A 93 8.22 -12.89 5.47
C TYR A 93 8.23 -12.45 6.93
N ARG A 94 9.24 -11.71 7.32
CA ARG A 94 9.26 -11.13 8.68
C ARG A 94 8.43 -9.86 8.78
N ALA A 95 7.86 -9.60 9.94
CA ALA A 95 7.32 -8.30 10.26
C ALA A 95 8.45 -7.25 10.35
N PRO A 96 8.20 -5.97 10.06
CA PRO A 96 9.16 -4.91 10.34
C PRO A 96 9.33 -4.73 11.85
N THR A 97 10.52 -4.31 12.28
CA THR A 97 10.74 -3.86 13.63
C THR A 97 10.06 -2.50 13.88
N CYS A 98 9.86 -2.13 15.15
CA CYS A 98 9.33 -0.80 15.51
C CYS A 98 10.20 0.33 14.94
N ASP A 99 11.52 0.14 14.90
CA ASP A 99 12.46 1.12 14.37
C ASP A 99 12.40 1.26 12.85
N GLU A 100 12.23 0.14 12.13
CA GLU A 100 12.03 0.17 10.68
C GLU A 100 10.72 0.89 10.32
N LEU A 101 9.64 0.58 11.03
CA LEU A 101 8.36 1.24 10.81
C LEU A 101 8.43 2.75 11.12
N ARG A 102 9.09 3.12 12.23
CA ARG A 102 9.28 4.52 12.62
C ARG A 102 10.09 5.28 11.56
N ARG A 103 11.23 4.73 11.12
CA ARG A 103 12.07 5.34 10.07
C ARG A 103 11.33 5.49 8.75
N ALA A 104 10.58 4.48 8.33
CA ALA A 104 9.78 4.53 7.10
C ALA A 104 8.74 5.66 7.15
N ARG A 105 8.03 5.79 8.28
CA ARG A 105 7.05 6.87 8.49
C ARG A 105 7.71 8.24 8.48
N GLN A 106 8.80 8.42 9.21
CA GLN A 106 9.54 9.69 9.26
C GLN A 106 10.08 10.11 7.88
N ALA A 107 10.62 9.17 7.12
CA ALA A 107 11.11 9.45 5.76
C ALA A 107 9.96 9.89 4.82
N CYS A 108 8.81 9.26 4.92
CA CYS A 108 7.65 9.60 4.09
C CYS A 108 6.92 10.86 4.58
N GLU A 109 6.99 11.21 5.86
CA GLU A 109 6.30 12.39 6.43
C GLU A 109 6.79 13.71 5.84
N ALA A 110 8.05 13.79 5.43
CA ALA A 110 8.59 14.94 4.71
C ALA A 110 7.94 15.15 3.31
N ILE A 111 7.29 14.10 2.79
CA ILE A 111 6.68 14.09 1.45
C ILE A 111 5.15 14.23 1.56
N ILE A 112 4.52 13.40 2.39
CA ILE A 112 3.07 13.31 2.56
C ILE A 112 2.74 13.07 4.04
N PRO A 113 1.76 13.78 4.63
CA PRO A 113 1.35 13.57 6.02
C PRO A 113 1.07 12.11 6.35
N GLN A 114 1.52 11.67 7.54
CA GLN A 114 1.35 10.30 7.99
C GLN A 114 0.23 10.18 9.03
N PHE A 115 -0.53 9.09 8.94
CA PHE A 115 -1.57 8.76 9.91
C PHE A 115 -1.03 7.76 10.94
N TYR A 116 -0.88 8.19 12.19
CA TYR A 116 -0.25 7.39 13.26
C TYR A 116 -1.22 6.60 14.14
N ARG A 117 -2.54 6.86 14.04
CA ARG A 117 -3.53 6.24 14.93
C ARG A 117 -3.85 4.78 14.58
N CYS A 118 -3.63 4.36 13.33
CA CYS A 118 -3.82 2.98 12.90
C CYS A 118 -2.47 2.25 12.91
N GLN A 119 -2.24 1.45 13.93
CA GLN A 119 -0.96 0.75 14.12
C GLN A 119 -0.94 -0.65 13.51
N GLN A 120 -2.11 -1.25 13.27
CA GLN A 120 -2.24 -2.59 12.72
C GLN A 120 -3.49 -2.65 11.82
N CYS A 121 -3.40 -3.37 10.70
CA CYS A 121 -4.57 -3.64 9.88
C CYS A 121 -5.46 -4.68 10.59
N ARG A 122 -6.70 -4.30 10.88
CA ARG A 122 -7.74 -5.18 11.45
C ARG A 122 -8.92 -5.28 10.50
N ALA A 123 -8.64 -5.36 9.19
CA ALA A 123 -9.69 -5.45 8.18
C ALA A 123 -10.52 -6.74 8.27
N ASP A 124 -10.00 -7.74 8.98
CA ASP A 124 -10.61 -9.04 9.27
C ASP A 124 -11.37 -9.09 10.59
N VAL A 125 -11.29 -8.04 11.40
CA VAL A 125 -12.04 -7.95 12.66
C VAL A 125 -13.44 -7.43 12.37
N VAL A 126 -14.37 -8.34 12.22
CA VAL A 126 -15.80 -8.02 12.23
C VAL A 126 -16.22 -7.85 13.69
N TYR A 127 -16.49 -6.62 14.11
CA TYR A 127 -17.21 -6.41 15.35
C TYR A 127 -18.66 -6.83 15.10
N LEU A 128 -19.04 -8.02 15.53
CA LEU A 128 -20.44 -8.37 15.69
C LEU A 128 -20.94 -7.61 16.90
N PRO A 129 -22.10 -6.95 16.79
CA PRO A 129 -22.72 -6.24 17.90
C PRO A 129 -23.14 -7.18 19.02
#